data_e4b112baed7491154403d3763823b1d9
#
_entry.id   e4b112baed7491154403d3763823b1d9
#
_cell.length_a   1.000
_cell.length_b   1.000
_cell.length_c   1.000
_cell.angle_alpha   90.00
_cell.angle_beta   90.00
_cell.angle_gamma   90.00
#
_symmetry.space_group_name_H-M   'P 1'
#
loop_
_entity.id
_entity.type
_entity.pdbx_description
1 polymer ?
#
loop_
_entity_poly.entity_id
_entity_poly.type
_entity_poly.pdbx_seq_one_letter_code
_entity_poly.pdbx_strand_id
1 'polypeptide(L)'
;MKGYVSERRNSPRHLLRTKLRVRAWKSGWSERRAESENLSERGVFFATDAPLVIGSAVEVLLKMPEEISGRPTTEWRCTGHVVRLVPVDTPRGKLGVGIQFDCYEIFRSEVALLSCR
;
A
#
# COMPACT_ATOMS: atom_id res chain seq x y z
N MET A 1 -19.82 -1.70 -18.27
CA MET A 1 -19.17 -1.87 -18.06
C MET A 1 -18.51 -1.92 -17.81
N LYS A 2 -18.52 -2.07 -17.79
CA LYS A 2 -17.82 -2.13 -17.59
C LYS A 2 -16.90 -2.49 -17.65
N GLY A 3 -16.74 -2.50 -17.75
CA GLY A 3 -15.79 -2.76 -17.72
C GLY A 3 -15.09 -2.98 -17.80
N TYR A 4 -14.88 -3.05 -17.94
CA TYR A 4 -14.06 -3.15 -18.05
C TYR A 4 -13.10 -3.12 -18.24
N VAL A 5 -13.37 -2.76 -18.44
CA VAL A 5 -12.50 -2.54 -18.70
C VAL A 5 -11.43 -2.56 -18.30
N SER A 6 -11.24 -2.36 -18.08
CA SER A 6 -10.19 -2.26 -17.85
C SER A 6 -9.33 -3.10 -17.72
N GLU A 7 -9.45 -3.62 -18.01
CA GLU A 7 -8.79 -4.44 -18.04
C GLU A 7 -7.47 -4.79 -18.07
N ARG A 8 -6.84 -4.24 -18.29
CA ARG A 8 -5.44 -4.42 -18.23
C ARG A 8 -4.90 -4.68 -16.86
N ARG A 9 -5.62 -4.26 -15.85
CA ARG A 9 -5.24 -4.50 -14.48
C ARG A 9 -5.88 -5.74 -13.97
N ASN A 10 -5.14 -6.52 -13.20
CA ASN A 10 -5.70 -7.66 -12.53
C ASN A 10 -6.43 -7.26 -11.25
N SER A 11 -6.07 -6.10 -10.71
CA SER A 11 -6.70 -5.59 -9.49
C SER A 11 -7.13 -4.16 -9.74
N PRO A 12 -8.41 -3.85 -9.57
CA PRO A 12 -8.85 -2.47 -9.70
C PRO A 12 -8.28 -1.61 -8.59
N ARG A 13 -8.08 -0.36 -8.89
CA ARG A 13 -7.67 0.62 -7.91
C ARG A 13 -8.89 1.27 -7.31
N HIS A 14 -8.82 1.50 -6.02
CA HIS A 14 -9.90 2.15 -5.30
C HIS A 14 -9.41 3.43 -4.69
N LEU A 15 -10.21 4.49 -4.76
CA LEU A 15 -9.87 5.77 -4.20
C LEU A 15 -10.31 5.84 -2.75
N LEU A 16 -10.04 4.80 -2.01
CA LEU A 16 -10.39 4.71 -0.60
C LEU A 16 -9.26 5.23 0.25
N ARG A 17 -9.60 6.04 1.24
CA ARG A 17 -8.63 6.55 2.16
C ARG A 17 -8.56 5.62 3.36
N THR A 18 -7.49 4.86 3.38
CA THR A 18 -7.22 3.91 4.45
C THR A 18 -5.96 4.33 5.17
N LYS A 19 -6.02 4.35 6.49
CA LYS A 19 -4.85 4.69 7.28
C LYS A 19 -3.85 3.56 7.19
N LEU A 20 -2.57 3.93 7.06
CA LEU A 20 -1.52 2.95 6.95
C LEU A 20 -0.28 3.45 7.68
N ARG A 21 0.60 2.50 7.98
CA ARG A 21 1.90 2.78 8.58
C ARG A 21 2.96 2.22 7.65
N VAL A 22 3.99 3.01 7.41
CA VAL A 22 5.05 2.66 6.48
C VAL A 22 6.37 2.70 7.20
N ARG A 23 7.16 1.66 7.04
CA ARG A 23 8.51 1.58 7.58
C ARG A 23 9.47 1.23 6.46
N ALA A 24 10.64 1.86 6.46
CA ALA A 24 11.68 1.47 5.54
C ALA A 24 12.33 0.19 6.05
N TRP A 25 12.55 -0.74 5.14
CA TRP A 25 13.18 -2.00 5.48
C TRP A 25 14.66 -1.75 5.72
N LYS A 26 15.12 -2.07 6.91
CA LYS A 26 16.54 -1.95 7.26
C LYS A 26 17.08 -0.52 7.14
N SER A 27 16.20 0.45 7.22
CA SER A 27 16.62 1.84 7.20
C SER A 27 16.56 2.40 8.60
N GLY A 28 17.17 3.55 8.79
CA GLY A 28 17.20 4.17 10.09
C GLY A 28 16.03 5.05 10.42
N TRP A 29 15.12 5.30 9.48
CA TRP A 29 14.01 6.19 9.79
C TRP A 29 12.85 5.43 10.42
N SER A 30 12.14 6.14 11.26
CA SER A 30 11.07 5.55 12.03
C SER A 30 9.82 5.40 11.17
N GLU A 31 8.87 4.69 11.75
CA GLU A 31 7.59 4.45 11.12
C GLU A 31 6.88 5.78 10.83
N ARG A 32 6.24 5.86 9.69
CA ARG A 32 5.46 7.02 9.28
C ARG A 32 4.03 6.61 9.07
N ARG A 33 3.11 7.50 9.43
CA ARG A 33 1.68 7.29 9.20
C ARG A 33 1.27 8.03 7.95
N ALA A 34 0.35 7.43 7.20
CA ALA A 34 -0.15 8.02 5.98
C ALA A 34 -1.56 7.54 5.73
N GLU A 35 -2.19 8.10 4.69
CA GLU A 35 -3.49 7.63 4.22
C GLU A 35 -3.36 7.33 2.74
N SER A 36 -3.94 6.24 2.32
CA SER A 36 -3.90 5.87 0.91
C SER A 36 -4.72 6.85 0.08
N GLU A 37 -4.27 7.10 -1.13
CA GLU A 37 -5.05 7.82 -2.13
C GLU A 37 -5.55 6.86 -3.19
N ASN A 38 -4.78 5.81 -3.44
CA ASN A 38 -5.17 4.70 -4.29
C ASN A 38 -4.71 3.44 -3.60
N LEU A 39 -5.55 2.43 -3.57
CA LEU A 39 -5.23 1.19 -2.90
C LEU A 39 -5.77 0.01 -3.70
N SER A 40 -4.97 -1.05 -3.81
CA SER A 40 -5.38 -2.31 -4.39
C SER A 40 -4.65 -3.42 -3.65
N GLU A 41 -4.96 -4.67 -4.01
CA GLU A 41 -4.24 -5.79 -3.43
C GLU A 41 -2.78 -5.85 -3.87
N ARG A 42 -2.41 -5.10 -4.90
CA ARG A 42 -1.08 -5.13 -5.45
C ARG A 42 -0.21 -3.97 -5.02
N GLY A 43 -0.81 -2.92 -4.48
CA GLY A 43 -0.01 -1.79 -4.09
C GLY A 43 -0.81 -0.63 -3.58
N VAL A 44 -0.12 0.43 -3.25
CA VAL A 44 -0.73 1.62 -2.66
C VAL A 44 0.00 2.86 -3.13
N PHE A 45 -0.74 3.96 -3.27
CA PHE A 45 -0.19 5.27 -3.54
C PHE A 45 -0.60 6.21 -2.41
N PHE A 46 0.34 6.95 -1.89
CA PHE A 46 0.07 7.89 -0.80
C PHE A 46 1.08 9.04 -0.86
N ALA A 47 0.77 10.13 -0.17
CA ALA A 47 1.66 11.28 -0.07
C ALA A 47 2.37 11.26 1.27
N THR A 48 3.64 11.66 1.27
CA THR A 48 4.44 11.64 2.49
C THR A 48 5.59 12.62 2.35
N ASP A 49 6.20 12.94 3.49
CA ASP A 49 7.46 13.69 3.52
C ASP A 49 8.65 12.79 3.84
N ALA A 50 8.42 11.48 3.92
CA ALA A 50 9.50 10.54 4.23
C ALA A 50 10.50 10.49 3.08
N PRO A 51 11.79 10.34 3.37
CA PRO A 51 12.83 10.32 2.33
C PRO A 51 12.91 8.93 1.69
N LEU A 52 12.12 8.71 0.66
CA LEU A 52 12.08 7.43 -0.04
C LEU A 52 12.68 7.58 -1.42
N VAL A 53 13.28 6.51 -1.92
CA VAL A 53 13.82 6.47 -3.28
C VAL A 53 13.28 5.25 -4.00
N ILE A 54 13.30 5.30 -5.34
CA ILE A 54 12.86 4.18 -6.17
C ILE A 54 13.65 2.94 -5.81
N GLY A 55 12.96 1.82 -5.69
CA GLY A 55 13.58 0.54 -5.37
C GLY A 55 13.73 0.27 -3.90
N SER A 56 13.48 1.25 -3.04
CA SER A 56 13.60 1.04 -1.60
C SER A 56 12.60 -0.02 -1.13
N ALA A 57 13.07 -0.91 -0.28
CA ALA A 57 12.19 -1.90 0.34
C ALA A 57 11.47 -1.26 1.51
N VAL A 58 10.18 -1.51 1.60
CA VAL A 58 9.35 -0.92 2.65
C VAL A 58 8.38 -1.96 3.18
N GLU A 59 7.90 -1.72 4.38
CA GLU A 59 6.83 -2.51 4.98
C GLU A 59 5.65 -1.59 5.21
N VAL A 60 4.46 -2.05 4.83
CA VAL A 60 3.22 -1.29 4.96
C VAL A 60 2.24 -2.11 5.77
N LEU A 61 1.71 -1.48 6.83
CA LEU A 61 0.71 -2.12 7.68
C LEU A 61 -0.59 -1.35 7.51
N LEU A 62 -1.65 -2.07 7.20
CA LEU A 62 -2.96 -1.44 6.99
C LEU A 62 -4.05 -2.46 7.23
N LYS A 63 -5.26 -1.94 7.48
CA LYS A 63 -6.45 -2.78 7.49
C LYS A 63 -7.01 -2.76 6.08
N MET A 64 -6.89 -3.88 5.38
CA MET A 64 -7.34 -3.97 3.99
C MET A 64 -8.86 -3.99 3.95
N PRO A 65 -9.49 -3.02 3.27
CA PRO A 65 -10.96 -2.98 3.21
C PRO A 65 -11.53 -4.16 2.46
N GLU A 66 -12.72 -4.55 2.88
CA GLU A 66 -13.42 -5.67 2.24
C GLU A 66 -13.71 -5.38 0.78
N GLU A 67 -13.95 -4.11 0.44
CA GLU A 67 -14.24 -3.71 -0.93
C GLU A 67 -13.10 -4.06 -1.87
N ILE A 68 -11.88 -4.15 -1.35
CA ILE A 68 -10.70 -4.41 -2.17
C ILE A 68 -10.37 -5.90 -2.18
N SER A 69 -10.33 -6.52 -1.01
CA SER A 69 -9.85 -7.89 -0.89
C SER A 69 -10.94 -8.93 -1.13
N GLY A 70 -12.21 -8.54 -0.98
CA GLY A 70 -13.31 -9.48 -1.01
C GLY A 70 -13.41 -10.32 0.24
N ARG A 71 -12.65 -10.01 1.27
CA ARG A 71 -12.64 -10.70 2.54
C ARG A 71 -13.02 -9.73 3.63
N PRO A 72 -13.45 -10.20 4.80
CA PRO A 72 -13.70 -9.28 5.90
C PRO A 72 -12.45 -8.45 6.19
N THR A 73 -12.67 -7.20 6.58
CA THR A 73 -11.57 -6.28 6.86
C THR A 73 -10.63 -6.89 7.89
N THR A 74 -9.37 -7.01 7.52
CA THR A 74 -8.35 -7.58 8.39
C THR A 74 -7.07 -6.81 8.24
N GLU A 75 -6.16 -7.03 9.16
CA GLU A 75 -4.87 -6.36 9.14
C GLU A 75 -3.91 -7.11 8.21
N TRP A 76 -3.28 -6.37 7.33
CA TRP A 76 -2.29 -6.89 6.41
C TRP A 76 -0.94 -6.25 6.71
N ARG A 77 0.09 -7.07 6.66
CA ARG A 77 1.47 -6.58 6.67
C ARG A 77 2.03 -6.87 5.29
N CYS A 78 2.28 -5.82 4.54
CA CYS A 78 2.75 -5.94 3.16
C CYS A 78 4.21 -5.56 3.08
N THR A 79 5.00 -6.37 2.40
CA THR A 79 6.39 -6.05 2.10
C THR A 79 6.44 -5.71 0.62
N GLY A 80 7.07 -4.60 0.29
CA GLY A 80 7.13 -4.18 -1.10
C GLY A 80 8.28 -3.24 -1.35
N HIS A 81 8.21 -2.58 -2.49
CA HIS A 81 9.26 -1.64 -2.85
C HIS A 81 8.66 -0.45 -3.59
N VAL A 82 9.37 0.65 -3.53
CA VAL A 82 8.94 1.90 -4.16
C VAL A 82 9.15 1.78 -5.66
N VAL A 83 8.07 1.97 -6.42
CA VAL A 83 8.14 1.89 -7.88
C VAL A 83 7.87 3.24 -8.54
N ARG A 84 7.39 4.23 -7.77
CA ARG A 84 7.01 5.50 -8.34
C ARG A 84 7.20 6.61 -7.32
N LEU A 85 7.78 7.72 -7.76
CA LEU A 85 7.90 8.93 -6.94
C LEU A 85 7.46 10.09 -7.79
N VAL A 86 6.54 10.90 -7.26
CA VAL A 86 5.97 12.03 -7.99
C VAL A 86 5.90 13.21 -7.04
N PRO A 87 6.37 14.39 -7.46
CA PRO A 87 6.15 15.58 -6.64
C PRO A 87 4.66 15.86 -6.52
N VAL A 88 4.21 16.15 -5.32
CA VAL A 88 2.82 16.53 -5.07
C VAL A 88 2.83 17.70 -4.10
N ASP A 89 1.69 18.35 -3.99
CA ASP A 89 1.55 19.46 -3.07
C ASP A 89 0.28 19.26 -2.28
N THR A 90 0.38 18.49 -1.20
CA THR A 90 -0.77 18.17 -0.37
C THR A 90 -0.44 18.43 1.08
N PRO A 91 -1.47 18.61 1.92
CA PRO A 91 -1.23 18.74 3.37
C PRO A 91 -0.59 17.50 3.97
N ARG A 92 -0.70 16.34 3.30
CA ARG A 92 -0.16 15.08 3.79
C ARG A 92 1.29 14.90 3.48
N GLY A 93 1.83 15.65 2.51
CA GLY A 93 3.23 15.53 2.14
C GLY A 93 3.47 16.07 0.76
N LYS A 94 4.73 16.22 0.42
CA LYS A 94 5.15 16.80 -0.85
C LYS A 94 5.64 15.75 -1.83
N LEU A 95 5.66 14.48 -1.44
CA LEU A 95 6.13 13.40 -2.28
C LEU A 95 5.04 12.34 -2.39
N GLY A 96 4.59 12.07 -3.62
CA GLY A 96 3.67 10.98 -3.89
C GLY A 96 4.47 9.71 -4.12
N VAL A 97 4.11 8.66 -3.43
CA VAL A 97 4.88 7.41 -3.42
C VAL A 97 3.97 6.27 -3.83
N GLY A 98 4.38 5.54 -4.88
CA GLY A 98 3.71 4.31 -5.28
C GLY A 98 4.54 3.13 -4.84
N ILE A 99 3.89 2.20 -4.14
CA ILE A 99 4.53 1.00 -3.63
C ILE A 99 3.85 -0.20 -4.25
N GLN A 100 4.66 -1.12 -4.76
CA GLN A 100 4.18 -2.40 -5.23
C GLN A 100 4.41 -3.41 -4.14
N PHE A 101 3.35 -4.15 -3.78
CA PHE A 101 3.48 -5.20 -2.76
C PHE A 101 4.05 -6.44 -3.41
N ASP A 102 5.07 -6.98 -2.79
CA ASP A 102 5.70 -8.23 -3.25
C ASP A 102 5.15 -9.42 -2.47
N CYS A 103 4.98 -9.23 -1.17
CA CYS A 103 4.46 -10.27 -0.28
C CYS A 103 3.54 -9.63 0.74
N TYR A 104 2.62 -10.42 1.28
CA TYR A 104 1.82 -9.91 2.37
C TYR A 104 1.44 -11.05 3.32
N GLU A 105 1.20 -10.67 4.57
CA GLU A 105 0.65 -11.55 5.59
C GLU A 105 -0.70 -11.00 5.99
N ILE A 106 -1.67 -11.86 6.07
CA ILE A 106 -3.01 -11.51 6.52
C ILE A 106 -3.18 -12.07 7.92
N PHE A 107 -3.45 -11.20 8.87
CA PHE A 107 -3.61 -11.63 10.26
C PHE A 107 -5.07 -11.86 10.55
N ARG A 108 -5.41 -13.10 10.90
CA ARG A 108 -6.72 -13.45 11.38
C ARG A 108 -6.60 -13.74 12.86
N SER A 109 -7.72 -14.10 13.47
CA SER A 109 -7.75 -14.25 14.91
C SER A 109 -6.66 -15.16 15.44
N GLU A 110 -6.27 -16.19 14.69
CA GLU A 110 -5.30 -17.15 15.20
C GLU A 110 -4.19 -17.50 14.24
N VAL A 111 -4.32 -17.15 12.99
CA VAL A 111 -3.42 -17.66 11.96
C VAL A 111 -3.02 -16.53 11.04
N ALA A 112 -1.74 -16.49 10.67
CA ALA A 112 -1.27 -15.60 9.62
C ALA A 112 -1.23 -16.35 8.31
N LEU A 113 -1.76 -15.75 7.26
CA LEU A 113 -1.68 -16.27 5.91
C LEU A 113 -0.65 -15.45 5.16
N LEU A 114 0.29 -16.14 4.55
CA LEU A 114 1.37 -15.49 3.83
C LEU A 114 1.18 -15.69 2.34
N SER A 115 1.34 -14.64 1.58
CA SER A 115 1.25 -14.68 0.13
C SER A 115 2.34 -13.82 -0.48
N CYS A 116 3.05 -14.38 -1.45
CA CYS A 116 4.12 -13.66 -2.17
C CYS A 116 3.81 -13.68 -3.66
N ARG A 117 4.20 -12.62 -4.32
CA ARG A 117 3.94 -12.49 -5.75
C ARG A 117 5.18 -12.66 -6.58
#